data_7467880f8648931620ca91e64a8e4aac
#
_entry.id   7467880f8648931620ca91e64a8e4aac
#
_cell.length_a   1.000
_cell.length_b   1.000
_cell.length_c   1.000
_cell.angle_alpha   90.00
_cell.angle_beta   90.00
_cell.angle_gamma   90.00
#
_symmetry.space_group_name_H-M   'P 1'
#
loop_
_entity.id
_entity.type
_entity.pdbx_description
1 polymer ?
#
loop_
_entity_poly.entity_id
_entity_poly.type
_entity_poly.pdbx_seq_one_letter_code
_entity_poly.pdbx_strand_id
1 'polypeptide(L)'
;MHMTQTEYFTSPQGRRLAYHRSPGKGPGVVFLGGFKSDMDGTKAVHLEAWAQATGRAFLRFDYSGHGQSSGAFTEGCIGEWAEDAMAAITKLTEGPQVLVGSSMGGWIALLCARAMPERLAGLVTIAAAPDFTEDAMWEGFDAEQRAELAANGQVALPSEYGEPYIITRRLIEDGRAHLVLRDPLTLPFAVRFLQGTADEDVAVSVALRLLEHATGPDMRLTLVDGADHRFSDPDCLRLIERSVEEVLERAGSA
;
A
#
# COMPACT_ATOMS: atom_id res chain seq x y z
N MET A 1 4.24 -15.25 24.08
CA MET A 1 3.85 -14.37 22.98
C MET A 1 2.96 -13.29 23.57
N HIS A 2 3.49 -12.07 23.81
CA HIS A 2 2.62 -10.96 24.18
C HIS A 2 1.81 -10.60 22.93
N MET A 3 0.52 -10.84 22.95
CA MET A 3 -0.38 -10.26 21.93
C MET A 3 -0.33 -8.75 22.13
N THR A 4 0.22 -8.04 21.16
CA THR A 4 0.24 -6.57 21.16
C THR A 4 -1.21 -6.13 21.10
N GLN A 5 -1.68 -5.37 22.08
CA GLN A 5 -3.06 -4.87 22.11
C GLN A 5 -3.22 -3.86 21.00
N THR A 6 -4.32 -3.96 20.23
CA THR A 6 -4.65 -2.96 19.21
C THR A 6 -4.84 -1.60 19.84
N GLU A 7 -4.10 -0.62 19.36
CA GLU A 7 -4.20 0.77 19.73
C GLU A 7 -5.01 1.55 18.69
N TYR A 8 -5.48 2.74 19.06
CA TYR A 8 -6.27 3.58 18.17
C TYR A 8 -5.86 5.04 18.30
N PHE A 9 -5.89 5.76 17.17
CA PHE A 9 -5.80 7.21 17.18
C PHE A 9 -6.89 7.83 16.30
N THR A 10 -7.19 9.10 16.51
CA THR A 10 -8.10 9.85 15.65
C THR A 10 -7.29 10.73 14.70
N SER A 11 -7.54 10.56 13.40
CA SER A 11 -6.93 11.38 12.36
C SER A 11 -7.43 12.83 12.42
N PRO A 12 -6.76 13.79 11.78
CA PRO A 12 -7.24 15.16 11.68
C PRO A 12 -8.64 15.29 11.06
N GLN A 13 -9.05 14.33 10.23
CA GLN A 13 -10.37 14.26 9.60
C GLN A 13 -11.44 13.60 10.48
N GLY A 14 -11.09 13.21 11.72
CA GLY A 14 -12.03 12.60 12.69
C GLY A 14 -12.20 11.07 12.52
N ARG A 15 -11.46 10.41 11.63
CA ARG A 15 -11.51 8.95 11.45
C ARG A 15 -10.70 8.26 12.55
N ARG A 16 -11.29 7.26 13.23
CA ARG A 16 -10.61 6.46 14.26
C ARG A 16 -9.92 5.28 13.60
N LEU A 17 -8.58 5.28 13.63
CA LEU A 17 -7.74 4.29 12.96
C LEU A 17 -7.09 3.36 13.98
N ALA A 18 -7.16 2.05 13.69
CA ALA A 18 -6.53 0.98 14.46
C ALA A 18 -5.09 0.78 14.01
N TYR A 19 -4.18 0.52 14.94
CA TYR A 19 -2.78 0.27 14.61
C TYR A 19 -2.08 -0.64 15.61
N HIS A 20 -0.96 -1.21 15.17
CA HIS A 20 0.07 -1.81 16.00
C HIS A 20 1.39 -1.10 15.75
N ARG A 21 2.11 -0.79 16.82
CA ARG A 21 3.41 -0.13 16.76
C ARG A 21 4.41 -0.87 17.61
N SER A 22 5.53 -1.27 17.00
CA SER A 22 6.69 -1.82 17.68
C SER A 22 7.75 -0.74 17.84
N PRO A 23 8.24 -0.45 19.06
CA PRO A 23 9.32 0.51 19.27
C PRO A 23 10.64 -0.04 18.74
N GLY A 24 11.55 0.87 18.34
CA GLY A 24 12.86 0.49 17.84
C GLY A 24 13.64 1.67 17.29
N LYS A 25 14.80 1.39 16.71
CA LYS A 25 15.64 2.42 16.05
C LYS A 25 15.08 2.79 14.68
N GLY A 26 15.29 4.04 14.27
CA GLY A 26 14.97 4.55 12.94
C GLY A 26 16.12 4.39 11.93
N PRO A 27 15.87 4.64 10.64
CA PRO A 27 14.56 4.82 10.06
C PRO A 27 13.64 3.65 10.37
N GLY A 28 12.38 3.93 10.75
CA GLY A 28 11.38 2.88 10.98
C GLY A 28 10.78 2.38 9.67
N VAL A 29 9.96 1.35 9.77
CA VAL A 29 9.24 0.76 8.63
C VAL A 29 7.73 0.90 8.85
N VAL A 30 7.00 1.34 7.83
CA VAL A 30 5.54 1.46 7.85
C VAL A 30 4.96 0.56 6.77
N PHE A 31 4.10 -0.38 7.16
CA PHE A 31 3.41 -1.26 6.22
C PHE A 31 2.05 -0.68 5.82
N LEU A 32 1.80 -0.64 4.53
CA LEU A 32 0.59 -0.13 3.88
C LEU A 32 -0.14 -1.29 3.20
N GLY A 33 -1.31 -1.66 3.71
CA GLY A 33 -2.11 -2.79 3.26
C GLY A 33 -2.76 -2.60 1.89
N GLY A 34 -3.25 -3.70 1.31
CA GLY A 34 -3.98 -3.72 0.04
C GLY A 34 -5.47 -3.42 0.20
N PHE A 35 -6.18 -3.40 -0.94
CA PHE A 35 -7.62 -3.20 -1.03
C PHE A 35 -8.39 -4.28 -0.27
N LYS A 36 -9.29 -3.89 0.65
CA LYS A 36 -10.06 -4.79 1.52
C LYS A 36 -9.22 -5.72 2.42
N SER A 37 -7.93 -5.45 2.59
CA SER A 37 -7.10 -6.19 3.55
C SER A 37 -7.03 -5.46 4.90
N ASP A 38 -6.60 -6.18 5.92
CA ASP A 38 -6.36 -5.63 7.25
C ASP A 38 -4.87 -5.67 7.63
N MET A 39 -4.55 -5.05 8.77
CA MET A 39 -3.18 -4.96 9.28
C MET A 39 -2.64 -6.30 9.82
N ASP A 40 -3.46 -7.35 9.94
CA ASP A 40 -3.07 -8.68 10.44
C ASP A 40 -2.71 -9.65 9.30
N GLY A 41 -2.65 -9.16 8.07
CA GLY A 41 -2.21 -9.94 6.91
C GLY A 41 -0.77 -10.46 7.03
N THR A 42 -0.49 -11.60 6.37
CA THR A 42 0.77 -12.36 6.48
C THR A 42 2.02 -11.48 6.33
N LYS A 43 2.09 -10.62 5.32
CA LYS A 43 3.25 -9.74 5.07
C LYS A 43 3.47 -8.72 6.19
N ALA A 44 2.39 -8.14 6.71
CA ALA A 44 2.44 -7.14 7.77
C ALA A 44 2.96 -7.74 9.08
N VAL A 45 2.40 -8.88 9.48
CA VAL A 45 2.79 -9.60 10.70
C VAL A 45 4.22 -10.14 10.58
N HIS A 46 4.60 -10.66 9.41
CA HIS A 46 5.94 -11.15 9.15
C HIS A 46 7.00 -10.05 9.29
N LEU A 47 6.75 -8.89 8.66
CA LEU A 47 7.66 -7.74 8.75
C LEU A 47 7.71 -7.13 10.16
N GLU A 48 6.61 -7.15 10.92
CA GLU A 48 6.65 -6.75 12.33
C GLU A 48 7.57 -7.66 13.14
N ALA A 49 7.47 -8.98 12.96
CA ALA A 49 8.33 -9.95 13.65
C ALA A 49 9.81 -9.75 13.28
N TRP A 50 10.10 -9.54 11.99
CA TRP A 50 11.45 -9.19 11.52
C TRP A 50 11.96 -7.89 12.16
N ALA A 51 11.14 -6.84 12.19
CA ALA A 51 11.51 -5.55 12.78
C ALA A 51 11.80 -5.67 14.27
N GLN A 52 11.00 -6.44 15.03
CA GLN A 52 11.23 -6.72 16.44
C GLN A 52 12.56 -7.47 16.64
N ALA A 53 12.84 -8.50 15.82
CA ALA A 53 14.07 -9.30 15.89
C ALA A 53 15.32 -8.44 15.59
N THR A 54 15.21 -7.42 14.74
CA THR A 54 16.31 -6.52 14.38
C THR A 54 16.36 -5.23 15.22
N GLY A 55 15.42 -5.06 16.16
CA GLY A 55 15.32 -3.88 17.04
C GLY A 55 14.94 -2.62 16.28
N ARG A 56 14.14 -2.73 15.20
CA ARG A 56 13.70 -1.62 14.35
C ARG A 56 12.29 -1.17 14.70
N ALA A 57 12.02 0.13 14.61
CA ALA A 57 10.69 0.65 14.76
C ALA A 57 9.79 0.19 13.59
N PHE A 58 8.56 -0.22 13.90
CA PHE A 58 7.61 -0.71 12.90
C PHE A 58 6.20 -0.20 13.20
N LEU A 59 5.45 0.08 12.14
CA LEU A 59 4.04 0.47 12.20
C LEU A 59 3.25 -0.28 11.14
N ARG A 60 2.12 -0.88 11.54
CA ARG A 60 1.04 -1.36 10.67
C ARG A 60 -0.29 -0.83 11.17
N PHE A 61 -1.22 -0.54 10.29
CA PHE A 61 -2.49 0.05 10.64
C PHE A 61 -3.57 -0.30 9.62
N ASP A 62 -4.81 -0.15 10.01
CA ASP A 62 -5.97 -0.25 9.14
C ASP A 62 -6.39 1.14 8.66
N TYR A 63 -6.60 1.29 7.35
CA TYR A 63 -7.26 2.48 6.81
C TYR A 63 -8.72 2.56 7.31
N SER A 64 -9.34 3.72 7.23
CA SER A 64 -10.78 3.84 7.46
C SER A 64 -11.57 2.86 6.58
N GLY A 65 -12.60 2.24 7.15
CA GLY A 65 -13.38 1.21 6.48
C GLY A 65 -12.69 -0.15 6.30
N HIS A 66 -11.46 -0.33 6.83
CA HIS A 66 -10.73 -1.60 6.82
C HIS A 66 -10.56 -2.13 8.25
N GLY A 67 -10.47 -3.43 8.37
CA GLY A 67 -10.13 -4.14 9.60
C GLY A 67 -10.87 -3.63 10.83
N GLN A 68 -10.13 -3.10 11.82
CA GLN A 68 -10.66 -2.60 13.10
C GLN A 68 -10.83 -1.07 13.12
N SER A 69 -10.55 -0.35 12.03
CA SER A 69 -10.75 1.08 11.90
C SER A 69 -12.22 1.44 11.69
N SER A 70 -12.58 2.69 11.98
CA SER A 70 -13.95 3.18 11.83
C SER A 70 -14.35 3.41 10.37
N GLY A 71 -15.67 3.48 10.12
CA GLY A 71 -16.25 3.70 8.80
C GLY A 71 -16.65 2.41 8.10
N ALA A 72 -17.37 2.52 6.99
CA ALA A 72 -17.66 1.42 6.11
C ALA A 72 -16.72 1.46 4.90
N PHE A 73 -16.30 0.29 4.43
CA PHE A 73 -15.41 0.18 3.27
C PHE A 73 -15.95 0.92 2.03
N THR A 74 -17.27 0.81 1.79
CA THR A 74 -17.96 1.46 0.67
C THR A 74 -18.07 2.98 0.78
N GLU A 75 -17.72 3.56 1.93
CA GLU A 75 -17.64 5.01 2.12
C GLU A 75 -16.25 5.57 1.83
N GLY A 76 -15.22 4.71 1.79
CA GLY A 76 -13.83 5.10 1.57
C GLY A 76 -13.46 5.30 0.10
N CYS A 77 -12.32 5.95 -0.12
CA CYS A 77 -11.74 6.19 -1.42
C CYS A 77 -10.21 6.37 -1.32
N ILE A 78 -9.52 6.40 -2.45
CA ILE A 78 -8.04 6.45 -2.52
C ILE A 78 -7.48 7.65 -1.77
N GLY A 79 -8.06 8.84 -1.97
CA GLY A 79 -7.61 10.06 -1.31
C GLY A 79 -7.74 9.99 0.22
N GLU A 80 -8.85 9.48 0.73
CA GLU A 80 -9.04 9.31 2.18
C GLU A 80 -8.06 8.30 2.78
N TRP A 81 -7.79 7.19 2.09
CA TRP A 81 -6.81 6.20 2.56
C TRP A 81 -5.38 6.73 2.49
N ALA A 82 -5.06 7.59 1.52
CA ALA A 82 -3.79 8.31 1.49
C ALA A 82 -3.67 9.31 2.66
N GLU A 83 -4.74 10.05 2.98
CA GLU A 83 -4.78 10.92 4.16
C GLU A 83 -4.62 10.13 5.47
N ASP A 84 -5.26 8.96 5.60
CA ASP A 84 -5.10 8.08 6.76
C ASP A 84 -3.65 7.63 6.92
N ALA A 85 -3.00 7.22 5.82
CA ALA A 85 -1.59 6.84 5.82
C ALA A 85 -0.68 8.00 6.25
N MET A 86 -0.88 9.18 5.67
CA MET A 86 -0.10 10.39 6.02
C MET A 86 -0.32 10.79 7.48
N ALA A 87 -1.56 10.67 7.99
CA ALA A 87 -1.88 10.92 9.40
C ALA A 87 -1.20 9.92 10.33
N ALA A 88 -1.21 8.63 10.00
CA ALA A 88 -0.55 7.57 10.75
C ALA A 88 0.98 7.79 10.78
N ILE A 89 1.60 8.04 9.63
CA ILE A 89 3.03 8.32 9.53
C ILE A 89 3.41 9.55 10.37
N THR A 90 2.64 10.64 10.26
CA THR A 90 2.93 11.88 10.96
C THR A 90 2.76 11.75 12.47
N LYS A 91 1.69 11.07 12.92
CA LYS A 91 1.30 11.01 14.34
C LYS A 91 2.04 9.93 15.12
N LEU A 92 2.36 8.79 14.47
CA LEU A 92 2.80 7.58 15.14
C LEU A 92 4.28 7.25 14.92
N THR A 93 4.97 8.00 14.04
CA THR A 93 6.39 7.77 13.74
C THR A 93 7.22 9.03 13.88
N GLU A 94 8.53 8.86 14.10
CA GLU A 94 9.51 9.95 14.21
C GLU A 94 10.53 9.85 13.07
N GLY A 95 10.88 10.99 12.48
CA GLY A 95 11.83 11.08 11.36
C GLY A 95 11.35 10.40 10.07
N PRO A 96 12.24 10.27 9.08
CA PRO A 96 11.94 9.58 7.82
C PRO A 96 11.72 8.08 8.01
N GLN A 97 10.79 7.50 7.23
CA GLN A 97 10.39 6.09 7.30
C GLN A 97 10.66 5.38 5.96
N VAL A 98 10.91 4.09 5.99
CA VAL A 98 10.77 3.23 4.80
C VAL A 98 9.33 2.76 4.72
N LEU A 99 8.65 3.07 3.61
CA LEU A 99 7.30 2.57 3.37
C LEU A 99 7.36 1.23 2.65
N VAL A 100 6.53 0.29 3.08
CA VAL A 100 6.33 -1.00 2.40
C VAL A 100 4.87 -1.10 2.00
N GLY A 101 4.56 -0.92 0.72
CA GLY A 101 3.20 -0.90 0.20
C GLY A 101 2.86 -2.14 -0.63
N SER A 102 1.78 -2.85 -0.28
CA SER A 102 1.32 -4.02 -1.02
C SER A 102 0.06 -3.69 -1.82
N SER A 103 0.04 -3.99 -3.12
CA SER A 103 -1.12 -3.78 -4.00
C SER A 103 -1.58 -2.31 -3.98
N MET A 104 -2.82 -2.02 -3.58
CA MET A 104 -3.31 -0.66 -3.32
C MET A 104 -2.38 0.12 -2.38
N GLY A 105 -1.83 -0.53 -1.36
CA GLY A 105 -0.86 0.11 -0.45
C GLY A 105 0.39 0.61 -1.15
N GLY A 106 0.78 0.01 -2.27
CA GLY A 106 1.82 0.52 -3.16
C GLY A 106 1.43 1.86 -3.78
N TRP A 107 0.18 2.01 -4.26
CA TRP A 107 -0.31 3.31 -4.76
C TRP A 107 -0.37 4.36 -3.65
N ILE A 108 -0.92 3.99 -2.48
CA ILE A 108 -0.94 4.89 -1.31
C ILE A 108 0.47 5.34 -0.91
N ALA A 109 1.45 4.42 -0.95
CA ALA A 109 2.85 4.77 -0.68
C ALA A 109 3.43 5.78 -1.68
N LEU A 110 3.09 5.66 -2.97
CA LEU A 110 3.47 6.63 -4.01
C LEU A 110 2.81 7.99 -3.79
N LEU A 111 1.55 8.02 -3.34
CA LEU A 111 0.87 9.27 -2.95
C LEU A 111 1.53 9.93 -1.74
N CYS A 112 1.91 9.15 -0.72
CA CYS A 112 2.68 9.64 0.41
C CYS A 112 4.06 10.18 -0.03
N ALA A 113 4.75 9.47 -0.94
CA ALA A 113 6.03 9.90 -1.48
C ALA A 113 5.95 11.25 -2.24
N ARG A 114 4.84 11.48 -2.96
CA ARG A 114 4.58 12.74 -3.67
C ARG A 114 4.24 13.88 -2.70
N ALA A 115 3.47 13.59 -1.65
CA ALA A 115 2.95 14.61 -0.73
C ALA A 115 3.94 15.01 0.39
N MET A 116 4.79 14.08 0.85
CA MET A 116 5.67 14.27 2.00
C MET A 116 7.02 13.54 1.83
N PRO A 117 7.76 13.83 0.73
CA PRO A 117 9.00 13.11 0.41
C PRO A 117 10.06 13.20 1.51
N GLU A 118 10.08 14.28 2.29
CA GLU A 118 11.01 14.49 3.41
C GLU A 118 10.74 13.54 4.60
N ARG A 119 9.57 12.93 4.66
CA ARG A 119 9.21 11.92 5.66
C ARG A 119 9.55 10.49 5.22
N LEU A 120 10.10 10.31 4.01
CA LEU A 120 10.49 9.01 3.48
C LEU A 120 12.00 8.87 3.39
N ALA A 121 12.50 7.76 3.92
CA ALA A 121 13.87 7.30 3.78
C ALA A 121 14.04 6.32 2.60
N GLY A 122 12.92 5.75 2.12
CA GLY A 122 12.88 4.81 1.01
C GLY A 122 11.53 4.15 0.81
N LEU A 123 11.43 3.32 -0.23
CA LEU A 123 10.19 2.68 -0.64
C LEU A 123 10.42 1.24 -1.11
N VAL A 124 9.60 0.32 -0.63
CA VAL A 124 9.44 -1.03 -1.19
C VAL A 124 7.99 -1.21 -1.60
N THR A 125 7.71 -1.65 -2.81
CA THR A 125 6.37 -2.03 -3.21
C THR A 125 6.28 -3.51 -3.58
N ILE A 126 5.15 -4.12 -3.30
CA ILE A 126 4.87 -5.52 -3.56
C ILE A 126 3.60 -5.59 -4.39
N ALA A 127 3.69 -6.07 -5.63
CA ALA A 127 2.57 -6.15 -6.55
C ALA A 127 1.76 -4.84 -6.60
N ALA A 128 2.46 -3.69 -6.70
CA ALA A 128 1.83 -2.39 -6.61
C ALA A 128 0.79 -2.19 -7.71
N ALA A 129 -0.38 -1.67 -7.33
CA ALA A 129 -1.50 -1.38 -8.21
C ALA A 129 -1.77 0.14 -8.33
N PRO A 130 -0.81 0.95 -8.84
CA PRO A 130 -1.08 2.36 -9.06
C PRO A 130 -2.20 2.54 -10.09
N ASP A 131 -3.05 3.55 -9.86
CA ASP A 131 -4.11 3.95 -10.78
C ASP A 131 -5.16 2.87 -11.09
N PHE A 132 -5.22 1.76 -10.31
CA PHE A 132 -6.03 0.59 -10.63
C PHE A 132 -7.53 0.87 -10.73
N THR A 133 -8.04 1.90 -10.06
CA THR A 133 -9.46 2.26 -10.15
C THR A 133 -9.85 2.74 -11.53
N GLU A 134 -8.93 3.36 -12.27
CA GLU A 134 -9.12 3.78 -13.66
C GLU A 134 -8.62 2.71 -14.64
N ASP A 135 -7.34 2.32 -14.54
CA ASP A 135 -6.64 1.52 -15.55
C ASP A 135 -7.00 0.02 -15.51
N ALA A 136 -7.62 -0.45 -14.43
CA ALA A 136 -8.09 -1.84 -14.33
C ALA A 136 -9.60 -1.92 -14.11
N MET A 137 -10.13 -1.27 -13.05
CA MET A 137 -11.56 -1.38 -12.74
C MET A 137 -12.42 -0.70 -13.78
N TRP A 138 -12.26 0.62 -13.98
CA TRP A 138 -13.10 1.37 -14.90
C TRP A 138 -12.91 0.92 -16.35
N GLU A 139 -11.69 0.69 -16.79
CA GLU A 139 -11.43 0.19 -18.14
C GLU A 139 -12.00 -1.21 -18.36
N GLY A 140 -11.97 -2.06 -17.31
CA GLY A 140 -12.52 -3.41 -17.34
C GLY A 140 -14.06 -3.49 -17.26
N PHE A 141 -14.75 -2.41 -16.85
CA PHE A 141 -16.20 -2.42 -16.77
C PHE A 141 -16.84 -2.50 -18.16
N ASP A 142 -17.78 -3.44 -18.31
CA ASP A 142 -18.66 -3.50 -19.47
C ASP A 142 -19.73 -2.39 -19.46
N ALA A 143 -20.55 -2.34 -20.50
CA ALA A 143 -21.58 -1.31 -20.65
C ALA A 143 -22.68 -1.40 -19.56
N GLU A 144 -23.01 -2.61 -19.10
CA GLU A 144 -24.02 -2.85 -18.07
C GLU A 144 -23.51 -2.41 -16.70
N GLN A 145 -22.28 -2.78 -16.35
CA GLN A 145 -21.62 -2.36 -15.11
C GLN A 145 -21.45 -0.84 -15.02
N ARG A 146 -21.08 -0.19 -16.12
CA ARG A 146 -21.01 1.29 -16.20
C ARG A 146 -22.37 1.95 -16.04
N ALA A 147 -23.41 1.38 -16.65
CA ALA A 147 -24.78 1.87 -16.50
C ALA A 147 -25.29 1.67 -15.07
N GLU A 148 -25.00 0.52 -14.44
CA GLU A 148 -25.34 0.25 -13.04
C GLU A 148 -24.65 1.24 -12.10
N LEU A 149 -23.34 1.45 -12.26
CA LEU A 149 -22.57 2.41 -11.46
C LEU A 149 -23.14 3.83 -11.61
N ALA A 150 -23.52 4.23 -12.83
CA ALA A 150 -24.13 5.53 -13.09
C ALA A 150 -25.51 5.68 -12.45
N ALA A 151 -26.36 4.66 -12.52
CA ALA A 151 -27.73 4.67 -12.00
C ALA A 151 -27.79 4.53 -10.48
N ASN A 152 -27.02 3.59 -9.91
CA ASN A 152 -27.12 3.17 -8.52
C ASN A 152 -25.99 3.73 -7.64
N GLY A 153 -24.96 4.34 -8.23
CA GLY A 153 -23.77 4.83 -7.53
C GLY A 153 -22.80 3.73 -7.09
N GLN A 154 -23.09 2.47 -7.39
CA GLN A 154 -22.25 1.32 -7.09
C GLN A 154 -22.51 0.16 -8.04
N VAL A 155 -21.54 -0.74 -8.14
CA VAL A 155 -21.62 -2.00 -8.90
C VAL A 155 -20.99 -3.13 -8.09
N ALA A 156 -21.55 -4.32 -8.15
CA ALA A 156 -21.04 -5.51 -7.50
C ALA A 156 -20.17 -6.32 -8.48
N LEU A 157 -18.89 -6.50 -8.14
CA LEU A 157 -17.98 -7.35 -8.91
C LEU A 157 -17.83 -8.71 -8.25
N PRO A 158 -17.80 -9.82 -9.03
CA PRO A 158 -17.46 -11.13 -8.49
C PRO A 158 -16.14 -11.11 -7.73
N SER A 159 -16.06 -11.88 -6.65
CA SER A 159 -14.85 -12.03 -5.85
C SER A 159 -14.58 -13.51 -5.63
N GLU A 160 -13.33 -13.94 -5.77
CA GLU A 160 -12.89 -15.29 -5.41
C GLU A 160 -12.89 -15.53 -3.89
N TYR A 161 -13.04 -14.47 -3.10
CA TYR A 161 -12.99 -14.51 -1.63
C TYR A 161 -14.38 -14.56 -0.95
N GLY A 162 -15.44 -14.88 -1.70
CA GLY A 162 -16.80 -15.07 -1.21
C GLY A 162 -17.75 -13.94 -1.57
N GLU A 163 -17.95 -12.96 -0.67
CA GLU A 163 -18.85 -11.84 -0.96
C GLU A 163 -18.34 -10.94 -2.08
N PRO A 164 -19.20 -10.42 -2.98
CA PRO A 164 -18.78 -9.56 -4.07
C PRO A 164 -18.14 -8.27 -3.57
N TYR A 165 -17.20 -7.74 -4.34
CA TYR A 165 -16.66 -6.40 -4.13
C TYR A 165 -17.66 -5.35 -4.59
N ILE A 166 -18.13 -4.53 -3.66
CA ILE A 166 -18.94 -3.36 -4.00
C ILE A 166 -18.00 -2.21 -4.36
N ILE A 167 -18.01 -1.84 -5.64
CA ILE A 167 -17.25 -0.71 -6.16
C ILE A 167 -18.17 0.49 -6.29
N THR A 168 -17.82 1.58 -5.64
CA THR A 168 -18.63 2.80 -5.64
C THR A 168 -18.17 3.78 -6.70
N ARG A 169 -19.08 4.60 -7.19
CA ARG A 169 -18.76 5.71 -8.09
C ARG A 169 -17.76 6.66 -7.44
N ARG A 170 -17.90 6.91 -6.12
CA ARG A 170 -16.97 7.72 -5.35
C ARG A 170 -15.54 7.20 -5.43
N LEU A 171 -15.32 5.89 -5.28
CA LEU A 171 -13.98 5.28 -5.39
C LEU A 171 -13.35 5.54 -6.76
N ILE A 172 -14.13 5.39 -7.85
CA ILE A 172 -13.64 5.63 -9.21
C ILE A 172 -13.35 7.11 -9.44
N GLU A 173 -14.28 8.01 -9.09
CA GLU A 173 -14.13 9.46 -9.31
C GLU A 173 -12.99 10.05 -8.48
N ASP A 174 -12.86 9.67 -7.22
CA ASP A 174 -11.76 10.07 -6.36
C ASP A 174 -10.41 9.53 -6.85
N GLY A 175 -10.38 8.25 -7.26
CA GLY A 175 -9.16 7.66 -7.81
C GLY A 175 -8.62 8.43 -9.02
N ARG A 176 -9.48 8.97 -9.89
CA ARG A 176 -9.09 9.83 -11.03
C ARG A 176 -8.37 11.11 -10.60
N ALA A 177 -8.71 11.65 -9.43
CA ALA A 177 -8.02 12.81 -8.86
C ALA A 177 -6.65 12.49 -8.26
N HIS A 178 -6.34 11.21 -8.10
CA HIS A 178 -5.15 10.73 -7.41
C HIS A 178 -4.20 9.89 -8.29
N LEU A 179 -4.37 9.91 -9.61
CA LEU A 179 -3.51 9.19 -10.54
C LEU A 179 -2.04 9.61 -10.38
N VAL A 180 -1.13 8.64 -10.44
CA VAL A 180 0.32 8.87 -10.28
C VAL A 180 1.13 8.53 -11.53
N LEU A 181 0.53 7.85 -12.51
CA LEU A 181 1.16 7.47 -13.77
C LEU A 181 0.76 8.39 -14.94
N ARG A 182 0.33 9.62 -14.66
CA ARG A 182 -0.04 10.66 -15.66
C ARG A 182 0.88 11.86 -15.61
N ASP A 183 1.34 12.21 -14.39
CA ASP A 183 2.22 13.34 -14.13
C ASP A 183 3.60 12.83 -13.68
N PRO A 184 4.68 13.63 -13.78
CA PRO A 184 6.02 13.22 -13.33
C PRO A 184 6.02 12.72 -11.89
N LEU A 185 6.59 11.51 -11.66
CA LEU A 185 6.72 10.88 -10.36
C LEU A 185 8.18 10.80 -9.96
N THR A 186 8.61 11.70 -9.09
CA THR A 186 10.00 11.74 -8.59
C THR A 186 10.09 11.07 -7.22
N LEU A 187 11.00 10.09 -7.11
CA LEU A 187 11.25 9.32 -5.89
C LEU A 187 12.72 9.54 -5.49
N PRO A 188 13.03 10.54 -4.62
CA PRO A 188 14.41 11.00 -4.37
C PRO A 188 15.20 10.10 -3.39
N PHE A 189 14.81 8.87 -3.22
CA PHE A 189 15.37 7.87 -2.31
C PHE A 189 15.47 6.50 -3.01
N ALA A 190 16.06 5.51 -2.32
CA ALA A 190 16.13 4.15 -2.83
C ALA A 190 14.73 3.49 -2.91
N VAL A 191 14.44 2.82 -4.03
CA VAL A 191 13.16 2.16 -4.31
C VAL A 191 13.36 0.75 -4.79
N ARG A 192 12.57 -0.18 -4.28
CA ARG A 192 12.49 -1.58 -4.76
C ARG A 192 11.05 -1.91 -5.10
N PHE A 193 10.80 -2.23 -6.36
CA PHE A 193 9.53 -2.76 -6.84
C PHE A 193 9.64 -4.28 -6.92
N LEU A 194 8.72 -5.00 -6.31
CA LEU A 194 8.66 -6.48 -6.33
C LEU A 194 7.37 -6.91 -7.01
N GLN A 195 7.47 -7.82 -7.99
CA GLN A 195 6.33 -8.29 -8.75
C GLN A 195 6.45 -9.80 -9.06
N GLY A 196 5.35 -10.52 -8.88
CA GLY A 196 5.23 -11.92 -9.28
C GLY A 196 4.88 -12.07 -10.76
N THR A 197 5.42 -13.10 -11.44
CA THR A 197 5.08 -13.35 -12.85
C THR A 197 3.75 -14.10 -13.02
N ALA A 198 3.24 -14.76 -11.97
CA ALA A 198 1.95 -15.43 -11.93
C ALA A 198 0.88 -14.61 -11.20
N ASP A 199 1.07 -13.30 -11.08
CA ASP A 199 0.09 -12.37 -10.50
C ASP A 199 -1.06 -12.16 -11.50
N GLU A 200 -2.26 -12.63 -11.14
CA GLU A 200 -3.47 -12.52 -11.96
C GLU A 200 -4.26 -11.23 -11.66
N ASP A 201 -3.99 -10.56 -10.52
CA ASP A 201 -4.67 -9.32 -10.12
C ASP A 201 -3.97 -8.08 -10.69
N VAL A 202 -2.61 -8.08 -10.70
CA VAL A 202 -1.79 -6.97 -11.19
C VAL A 202 -0.77 -7.50 -12.20
N ALA A 203 -0.99 -7.19 -13.47
CA ALA A 203 -0.10 -7.64 -14.54
C ALA A 203 1.32 -7.08 -14.40
N VAL A 204 2.33 -7.87 -14.80
CA VAL A 204 3.76 -7.46 -14.83
C VAL A 204 3.97 -6.15 -15.59
N SER A 205 3.15 -5.88 -16.62
CA SER A 205 3.20 -4.63 -17.40
C SER A 205 2.97 -3.38 -16.54
N VAL A 206 2.20 -3.48 -15.44
CA VAL A 206 1.99 -2.37 -14.50
C VAL A 206 3.29 -2.03 -13.76
N ALA A 207 4.01 -3.05 -13.30
CA ALA A 207 5.30 -2.87 -12.62
C ALA A 207 6.37 -2.31 -13.56
N LEU A 208 6.40 -2.76 -14.81
CA LEU A 208 7.30 -2.22 -15.85
C LEU A 208 6.97 -0.76 -16.15
N ARG A 209 5.70 -0.43 -16.36
CA ARG A 209 5.23 0.95 -16.57
C ARG A 209 5.58 1.85 -15.38
N LEU A 210 5.42 1.37 -14.15
CA LEU A 210 5.78 2.12 -12.95
C LEU A 210 7.27 2.43 -12.91
N LEU A 211 8.14 1.44 -13.20
CA LEU A 211 9.59 1.63 -13.26
C LEU A 211 10.01 2.61 -14.37
N GLU A 212 9.39 2.54 -15.54
CA GLU A 212 9.67 3.44 -16.67
C GLU A 212 9.18 4.88 -16.41
N HIS A 213 8.06 5.02 -15.71
CA HIS A 213 7.42 6.32 -15.45
C HIS A 213 8.09 7.09 -14.31
N ALA A 214 8.45 6.41 -13.23
CA ALA A 214 9.08 7.02 -12.07
C ALA A 214 10.52 7.44 -12.37
N THR A 215 10.99 8.48 -11.67
CA THR A 215 12.39 8.93 -11.74
C THR A 215 12.99 8.96 -10.34
N GLY A 216 14.24 8.52 -10.22
CA GLY A 216 14.94 8.50 -8.92
C GLY A 216 16.38 8.02 -9.03
N PRO A 217 17.20 8.22 -7.98
CA PRO A 217 18.63 7.92 -8.01
C PRO A 217 18.96 6.42 -7.95
N ASP A 218 18.10 5.61 -7.34
CA ASP A 218 18.32 4.17 -7.12
C ASP A 218 16.99 3.42 -7.12
N MET A 219 16.53 2.99 -8.29
CA MET A 219 15.28 2.24 -8.47
C MET A 219 15.58 0.88 -9.11
N ARG A 220 14.94 -0.17 -8.62
CA ARG A 220 15.04 -1.54 -9.16
C ARG A 220 13.69 -2.23 -9.16
N LEU A 221 13.43 -3.00 -10.21
CA LEU A 221 12.31 -3.94 -10.28
C LEU A 221 12.86 -5.37 -10.23
N THR A 222 12.32 -6.17 -9.32
CA THR A 222 12.57 -7.60 -9.23
C THR A 222 11.31 -8.36 -9.63
N LEU A 223 11.42 -9.19 -10.67
CA LEU A 223 10.40 -10.13 -11.08
C LEU A 223 10.69 -11.49 -10.46
N VAL A 224 9.70 -12.10 -9.79
CA VAL A 224 9.81 -13.43 -9.21
C VAL A 224 8.97 -14.40 -10.01
N ASP A 225 9.64 -15.37 -10.63
CA ASP A 225 8.97 -16.35 -11.48
C ASP A 225 8.02 -17.24 -10.65
N GLY A 226 6.77 -17.38 -11.13
CA GLY A 226 5.73 -18.18 -10.51
C GLY A 226 5.12 -17.60 -9.22
N ALA A 227 5.58 -16.46 -8.71
CA ALA A 227 4.95 -15.84 -7.55
C ALA A 227 3.60 -15.21 -7.92
N ASP A 228 2.61 -15.40 -7.04
CA ASP A 228 1.24 -14.88 -7.17
C ASP A 228 1.11 -13.45 -6.61
N HIS A 229 -0.11 -12.88 -6.68
CA HIS A 229 -0.41 -11.54 -6.13
C HIS A 229 -0.16 -11.42 -4.62
N ARG A 230 -0.39 -12.49 -3.87
CA ARG A 230 -0.20 -12.48 -2.42
C ARG A 230 1.26 -12.29 -2.03
N PHE A 231 2.18 -12.81 -2.85
CA PHE A 231 3.63 -12.70 -2.63
C PHE A 231 4.03 -13.09 -1.20
N SER A 232 3.42 -14.17 -0.68
CA SER A 232 3.47 -14.53 0.76
C SER A 232 4.08 -15.90 1.02
N ASP A 233 4.66 -16.55 0.01
CA ASP A 233 5.47 -17.74 0.24
C ASP A 233 6.78 -17.38 0.98
N PRO A 234 7.46 -18.36 1.61
CA PRO A 234 8.64 -18.09 2.43
C PRO A 234 9.80 -17.42 1.69
N ASP A 235 9.97 -17.68 0.38
CA ASP A 235 11.04 -17.05 -0.41
C ASP A 235 10.69 -15.60 -0.76
N CYS A 236 9.45 -15.33 -1.09
CA CYS A 236 8.93 -13.98 -1.29
C CYS A 236 9.03 -13.14 -0.02
N LEU A 237 8.65 -13.68 1.14
CA LEU A 237 8.77 -12.99 2.42
C LEU A 237 10.23 -12.62 2.75
N ARG A 238 11.17 -13.55 2.52
CA ARG A 238 12.62 -13.27 2.67
C ARG A 238 13.13 -12.22 1.66
N LEU A 239 12.58 -12.20 0.46
CA LEU A 239 12.94 -11.18 -0.53
C LEU A 239 12.43 -9.79 -0.10
N ILE A 240 11.23 -9.70 0.48
CA ILE A 240 10.72 -8.45 1.04
C ILE A 240 11.65 -7.93 2.15
N GLU A 241 12.02 -8.79 3.12
CA GLU A 241 12.96 -8.42 4.19
C GLU A 241 14.27 -7.86 3.62
N ARG A 242 14.92 -8.60 2.70
CA ARG A 242 16.19 -8.16 2.08
C ARG A 242 16.04 -6.83 1.32
N SER A 243 14.90 -6.64 0.65
CA SER A 243 14.64 -5.39 -0.07
C SER A 243 14.48 -4.20 0.88
N VAL A 244 13.84 -4.42 2.04
CA VAL A 244 13.73 -3.41 3.10
C VAL A 244 15.10 -3.12 3.71
N GLU A 245 15.91 -4.15 4.00
CA GLU A 245 17.27 -4.00 4.53
C GLU A 245 18.15 -3.19 3.56
N GLU A 246 18.13 -3.52 2.27
CA GLU A 246 18.89 -2.80 1.25
C GLU A 246 18.48 -1.31 1.17
N VAL A 247 17.20 -1.01 1.22
CA VAL A 247 16.70 0.38 1.23
C VAL A 247 17.15 1.13 2.49
N LEU A 248 17.10 0.47 3.65
CA LEU A 248 17.56 1.04 4.91
C LEU A 248 19.07 1.32 4.95
N GLU A 249 19.88 0.44 4.36
CA GLU A 249 21.33 0.64 4.23
C GLU A 249 21.64 1.88 3.37
N ARG A 250 20.90 2.06 2.26
CA ARG A 250 21.03 3.25 1.41
C ARG A 250 20.65 4.53 2.13
N ALA A 251 19.57 4.50 2.92
CA ALA A 251 19.15 5.65 3.72
C ALA A 251 20.16 6.06 4.81
N GLY A 252 20.89 5.10 5.38
CA GLY A 252 21.94 5.36 6.38
C GLY A 252 23.27 5.82 5.79
N SER A 253 23.43 5.76 4.47
CA SER A 253 24.66 6.13 3.74
C SER A 253 24.58 7.50 3.06
N ALA A 254 23.41 8.15 3.10
CA ALA A 254 23.14 9.48 2.55
C ALA A 254 23.15 10.54 3.65
#